data_d05d2b00d9b969de4a4a89bfb3346c55
#
_entry.id   d05d2b00d9b969de4a4a89bfb3346c55
#
_cell.length_a   1.000
_cell.length_b   1.000
_cell.length_c   1.000
_cell.angle_alpha   90.00
_cell.angle_beta   90.00
_cell.angle_gamma   90.00
#
_symmetry.space_group_name_H-M   'P 1'
#
loop_
_entity.id
_entity.type
_entity.pdbx_description
1 polymer ?
#
loop_
_entity_poly.entity_id
_entity_poly.type
_entity_poly.pdbx_seq_one_letter_code
_entity_poly.pdbx_strand_id
1 'polypeptide(L)'
;AIDPCINYGESSNENIIANCAAEGIAPDYTGAGSSATIVSGGGAGRLEAETSTAQTFGVIYTPTFADLNVALDYFEIEVNDQVAQLGADVIIGGCYGSQNYPNEFCNLFERAPGDDPTRANNITDVTDNFLNVNEQVSRGLDATIRYTHDFDMGTLIYEGQATWTFEDLQRLFSADAESGFEDDDFNGSIGDPQVTANMRLSWETGDWTVSWFSDFVGRMSNAYLSSDSVRGYFGYPGGARYIDDTEAVWYHDISARWEQDTWALTVGMSNVFDEEPPIVSTDVASRRGNVPVAASQYDLLGRSGFVRVQKTF
;
A
#
# COMPACT_ATOMS: atom_id res chain seq x y z
N ALA A 1 -6.60 20.14 -2.14
CA ALA A 1 -7.15 20.92 -1.01
C ALA A 1 -8.00 19.98 -0.16
N ILE A 2 -7.81 19.99 1.17
CA ILE A 2 -8.55 19.10 2.09
C ILE A 2 -10.03 19.55 2.23
N ASP A 3 -10.34 20.83 2.01
CA ASP A 3 -11.70 21.36 2.15
C ASP A 3 -12.53 21.15 0.86
N PRO A 4 -13.52 20.22 0.86
CA PRO A 4 -14.35 19.93 -0.31
C PRO A 4 -15.28 21.09 -0.68
N CYS A 5 -15.49 22.07 0.21
CA CYS A 5 -16.29 23.24 -0.09
C CYS A 5 -15.56 24.29 -0.93
N ILE A 6 -14.27 24.12 -1.21
CA ILE A 6 -13.55 24.99 -2.13
C ILE A 6 -14.03 24.71 -3.57
N ASN A 7 -14.59 25.73 -4.24
CA ASN A 7 -15.16 25.63 -5.59
C ASN A 7 -16.18 24.48 -5.73
N TYR A 8 -16.96 24.22 -4.70
CA TYR A 8 -17.90 23.11 -4.70
C TYR A 8 -18.97 23.20 -5.78
N GLY A 9 -19.23 24.39 -6.33
CA GLY A 9 -20.12 24.54 -7.47
C GLY A 9 -19.70 23.79 -8.74
N GLU A 10 -18.42 23.38 -8.82
CA GLU A 10 -17.86 22.54 -9.89
C GLU A 10 -17.75 21.05 -9.50
N SER A 11 -18.18 20.68 -8.29
CA SER A 11 -18.13 19.30 -7.81
C SER A 11 -19.12 18.41 -8.57
N SER A 12 -18.71 17.17 -8.85
CA SER A 12 -19.62 16.13 -9.36
C SER A 12 -20.40 15.42 -8.25
N ASN A 13 -20.05 15.63 -6.97
CA ASN A 13 -20.71 15.03 -5.82
C ASN A 13 -21.86 15.91 -5.35
N GLU A 14 -23.10 15.44 -5.55
CA GLU A 14 -24.33 16.18 -5.20
C GLU A 14 -24.44 16.43 -3.68
N ASN A 15 -23.92 15.52 -2.84
CA ASN A 15 -23.93 15.68 -1.39
C ASN A 15 -23.02 16.83 -0.97
N ILE A 16 -21.82 16.93 -1.54
CA ILE A 16 -20.88 18.04 -1.27
C ILE A 16 -21.55 19.36 -1.65
N ILE A 17 -22.18 19.42 -2.82
CA ILE A 17 -22.89 20.63 -3.28
C ILE A 17 -23.97 21.03 -2.27
N ALA A 18 -24.84 20.09 -1.89
CA ALA A 18 -25.93 20.33 -0.98
C ALA A 18 -25.46 20.74 0.42
N ASN A 19 -24.47 20.01 0.97
CA ASN A 19 -24.03 20.17 2.35
C ASN A 19 -23.21 21.46 2.55
N CYS A 20 -22.33 21.82 1.60
CA CYS A 20 -21.61 23.10 1.63
C CYS A 20 -22.57 24.30 1.47
N ALA A 21 -23.59 24.17 0.61
CA ALA A 21 -24.63 25.19 0.46
C ALA A 21 -25.47 25.36 1.73
N ALA A 22 -25.75 24.27 2.46
CA ALA A 22 -26.48 24.28 3.72
C ALA A 22 -25.79 25.09 4.82
N GLU A 23 -24.45 25.16 4.80
CA GLU A 23 -23.66 26.03 5.69
C GLU A 23 -23.60 27.50 5.24
N GLY A 24 -24.19 27.81 4.09
CA GLY A 24 -24.18 29.17 3.53
C GLY A 24 -22.85 29.56 2.88
N ILE A 25 -22.01 28.60 2.54
CA ILE A 25 -20.76 28.83 1.81
C ILE A 25 -21.10 29.13 0.35
N ALA A 26 -20.41 30.11 -0.26
CA ALA A 26 -20.62 30.44 -1.67
C ALA A 26 -20.06 29.33 -2.58
N PRO A 27 -20.73 28.98 -3.71
CA PRO A 27 -20.31 27.89 -4.58
C PRO A 27 -18.94 28.11 -5.25
N ASP A 28 -18.49 29.34 -5.34
CA ASP A 28 -17.19 29.77 -5.85
C ASP A 28 -16.19 30.12 -4.73
N TYR A 29 -16.43 29.61 -3.51
CA TYR A 29 -15.54 29.81 -2.38
C TYR A 29 -14.14 29.23 -2.67
N THR A 30 -13.12 30.08 -2.53
CA THR A 30 -11.73 29.72 -2.90
C THR A 30 -10.84 29.38 -1.71
N GLY A 31 -11.37 29.53 -0.48
CA GLY A 31 -10.55 29.48 0.72
C GLY A 31 -9.64 30.70 0.86
N ALA A 32 -9.23 31.04 2.06
CA ALA A 32 -8.34 32.18 2.29
C ALA A 32 -6.87 31.76 2.44
N GLY A 33 -6.46 30.64 1.85
CA GLY A 33 -5.07 30.15 1.87
C GLY A 33 -4.53 29.81 3.26
N SER A 34 -5.41 29.44 4.19
CA SER A 34 -5.04 29.07 5.56
C SER A 34 -4.72 27.58 5.67
N SER A 35 -3.87 27.26 6.61
CA SER A 35 -3.68 25.90 7.12
C SER A 35 -4.56 25.67 8.34
N ALA A 36 -5.28 24.56 8.38
CA ALA A 36 -5.94 24.11 9.60
C ALA A 36 -4.92 23.54 10.60
N THR A 37 -5.21 23.68 11.89
CA THR A 37 -4.45 22.97 12.93
C THR A 37 -5.01 21.56 13.02
N ILE A 38 -4.16 20.55 12.85
CA ILE A 38 -4.55 19.17 13.07
C ILE A 38 -4.11 18.78 14.47
N VAL A 39 -5.08 18.47 15.33
CA VAL A 39 -4.85 17.96 16.67
C VAL A 39 -4.92 16.45 16.63
N SER A 40 -3.77 15.81 16.63
CA SER A 40 -3.64 14.35 16.59
C SER A 40 -3.42 13.79 17.98
N GLY A 41 -3.93 12.57 18.23
CA GLY A 41 -3.76 11.84 19.46
C GLY A 41 -5.03 11.81 20.31
N GLY A 42 -4.93 11.31 21.54
CA GLY A 42 -6.11 11.14 22.40
C GLY A 42 -6.73 9.75 22.26
N GLY A 43 -8.05 9.65 22.54
CA GLY A 43 -8.77 8.36 22.56
C GLY A 43 -8.76 7.64 23.91
N ALA A 44 -7.93 8.07 24.86
CA ALA A 44 -7.86 7.46 26.18
C ALA A 44 -9.24 7.45 26.87
N GLY A 45 -9.67 6.25 27.29
CA GLY A 45 -10.96 6.04 27.97
C GLY A 45 -12.17 5.96 27.04
N ARG A 46 -11.97 5.98 25.71
CA ARG A 46 -13.02 5.79 24.69
C ARG A 46 -12.72 4.62 23.76
N LEU A 47 -11.45 4.15 23.73
CA LEU A 47 -11.04 3.06 22.87
C LEU A 47 -11.47 1.71 23.46
N GLU A 48 -11.99 0.86 22.61
CA GLU A 48 -12.24 -0.54 22.87
C GLU A 48 -11.03 -1.37 22.42
N ALA A 49 -10.94 -2.61 22.91
CA ALA A 49 -9.84 -3.49 22.53
C ALA A 49 -10.07 -4.01 21.12
N GLU A 50 -9.04 -3.93 20.28
CA GLU A 50 -9.03 -4.62 18.99
C GLU A 50 -9.18 -6.13 19.20
N THR A 51 -9.93 -6.76 18.34
CA THR A 51 -10.07 -8.22 18.30
C THR A 51 -9.72 -8.73 16.92
N SER A 52 -9.03 -9.88 16.85
CA SER A 52 -8.73 -10.48 15.56
C SER A 52 -9.11 -11.94 15.53
N THR A 53 -9.59 -12.38 14.37
CA THR A 53 -9.83 -13.77 14.02
C THR A 53 -8.95 -14.12 12.84
N ALA A 54 -8.15 -15.19 12.96
CA ALA A 54 -7.35 -15.70 11.87
C ALA A 54 -7.74 -17.15 11.57
N GLN A 55 -7.95 -17.44 10.31
CA GLN A 55 -8.23 -18.78 9.80
C GLN A 55 -7.21 -19.13 8.73
N THR A 56 -6.64 -20.33 8.81
CA THR A 56 -5.73 -20.84 7.80
C THR A 56 -6.14 -22.26 7.41
N PHE A 57 -6.05 -22.56 6.12
CA PHE A 57 -6.29 -23.89 5.58
C PHE A 57 -5.22 -24.21 4.54
N GLY A 58 -4.41 -25.22 4.83
CA GLY A 58 -3.28 -25.58 4.00
C GLY A 58 -3.26 -27.02 3.54
N VAL A 59 -2.59 -27.26 2.41
CA VAL A 59 -2.31 -28.58 1.86
C VAL A 59 -0.81 -28.68 1.58
N ILE A 60 -0.19 -29.72 2.13
CA ILE A 60 1.22 -30.04 1.88
C ILE A 60 1.29 -31.30 1.02
N TYR A 61 2.06 -31.24 -0.07
CA TYR A 61 2.30 -32.37 -0.95
C TYR A 61 3.78 -32.72 -0.98
N THR A 62 4.10 -33.94 -0.52
CA THR A 62 5.46 -34.50 -0.48
C THR A 62 5.46 -35.87 -1.14
N PRO A 63 5.71 -35.97 -2.46
CA PRO A 63 5.73 -37.24 -3.17
C PRO A 63 6.93 -38.09 -2.76
N THR A 64 6.78 -39.42 -2.82
CA THR A 64 7.86 -40.35 -2.48
C THR A 64 8.87 -40.61 -3.61
N PHE A 65 8.54 -40.13 -4.84
CA PHE A 65 9.39 -40.32 -6.01
C PHE A 65 10.37 -39.18 -6.28
N ALA A 66 10.26 -38.10 -5.55
CA ALA A 66 11.12 -36.92 -5.69
C ALA A 66 11.29 -36.24 -4.31
N ASP A 67 12.43 -35.61 -4.09
CA ASP A 67 12.63 -34.69 -2.96
C ASP A 67 11.98 -33.34 -3.30
N LEU A 68 10.67 -33.33 -3.19
CA LEU A 68 9.80 -32.21 -3.48
C LEU A 68 8.87 -31.96 -2.30
N ASN A 69 8.77 -30.70 -1.89
CA ASN A 69 7.79 -30.23 -0.93
C ASN A 69 7.06 -29.03 -1.53
N VAL A 70 5.74 -29.11 -1.62
CA VAL A 70 4.88 -28.02 -2.04
C VAL A 70 3.84 -27.81 -0.96
N ALA A 71 3.69 -26.57 -0.49
CA ALA A 71 2.61 -26.18 0.39
C ALA A 71 1.79 -25.07 -0.26
N LEU A 72 0.48 -25.14 -0.07
CA LEU A 72 -0.50 -24.11 -0.44
C LEU A 72 -1.34 -23.85 0.80
N ASP A 73 -1.35 -22.60 1.25
CA ASP A 73 -2.01 -22.18 2.47
C ASP A 73 -2.94 -20.99 2.16
N TYR A 74 -4.24 -21.21 2.27
CA TYR A 74 -5.21 -20.12 2.30
C TYR A 74 -5.18 -19.48 3.68
N PHE A 75 -5.18 -18.15 3.72
CA PHE A 75 -5.29 -17.39 4.94
C PHE A 75 -6.43 -16.37 4.85
N GLU A 76 -7.06 -16.11 5.98
CA GLU A 76 -8.02 -15.03 6.18
C GLU A 76 -7.81 -14.47 7.58
N ILE A 77 -7.56 -13.17 7.64
CA ILE A 77 -7.33 -12.43 8.88
C ILE A 77 -8.33 -11.29 8.89
N GLU A 78 -9.14 -11.24 9.94
CA GLU A 78 -10.12 -10.20 10.19
C GLU A 78 -9.77 -9.50 11.50
N VAL A 79 -9.67 -8.18 11.47
CA VAL A 79 -9.44 -7.34 12.66
C VAL A 79 -10.65 -6.44 12.82
N ASN A 80 -11.31 -6.55 13.97
CA ASN A 80 -12.45 -5.72 14.34
C ASN A 80 -12.03 -4.69 15.37
N ASP A 81 -12.70 -3.54 15.36
CA ASP A 81 -12.45 -2.42 16.27
C ASP A 81 -10.98 -1.91 16.21
N GLN A 82 -10.35 -1.98 15.04
CA GLN A 82 -8.99 -1.51 14.83
C GLN A 82 -8.82 -0.08 15.31
N VAL A 83 -7.76 0.20 16.06
CA VAL A 83 -7.46 1.54 16.56
C VAL A 83 -6.65 2.30 15.52
N ALA A 84 -7.27 3.29 14.91
CA ALA A 84 -6.64 4.10 13.87
C ALA A 84 -6.98 5.59 14.00
N GLN A 85 -6.24 6.42 13.27
CA GLN A 85 -6.59 7.81 13.00
C GLN A 85 -7.12 7.88 11.57
N LEU A 86 -8.21 8.61 11.37
CA LEU A 86 -8.85 8.71 10.05
C LEU A 86 -8.10 9.62 9.09
N GLY A 87 -7.42 10.63 9.63
CA GLY A 87 -6.88 11.73 8.85
C GLY A 87 -7.89 12.84 8.59
N ALA A 88 -7.38 14.06 8.43
CA ALA A 88 -8.23 15.24 8.26
C ALA A 88 -9.06 15.23 6.98
N ASP A 89 -8.58 14.62 5.92
CA ASP A 89 -9.27 14.51 4.63
C ASP A 89 -10.48 13.58 4.73
N VAL A 90 -10.35 12.42 5.38
CA VAL A 90 -11.46 11.49 5.64
C VAL A 90 -12.51 12.14 6.55
N ILE A 91 -12.06 12.81 7.63
CA ILE A 91 -12.97 13.50 8.56
C ILE A 91 -13.82 14.54 7.84
N ILE A 92 -13.17 15.44 7.09
CA ILE A 92 -13.86 16.54 6.41
C ILE A 92 -14.69 16.02 5.23
N GLY A 93 -14.12 15.10 4.45
CA GLY A 93 -14.80 14.41 3.36
C GLY A 93 -16.05 13.67 3.83
N GLY A 94 -15.97 12.99 4.98
CA GLY A 94 -17.06 12.29 5.61
C GLY A 94 -18.20 13.15 6.09
N CYS A 95 -17.91 14.35 6.54
CA CYS A 95 -18.93 15.30 6.90
C CYS A 95 -19.71 15.76 5.65
N TYR A 96 -18.99 16.26 4.61
CA TYR A 96 -19.65 16.90 3.47
C TYR A 96 -20.08 15.92 2.36
N GLY A 97 -19.42 14.77 2.24
CA GLY A 97 -19.74 13.76 1.22
C GLY A 97 -20.93 12.88 1.55
N SER A 98 -21.35 12.85 2.81
CA SER A 98 -22.44 11.98 3.30
C SER A 98 -23.82 12.48 2.91
N GLN A 99 -24.74 11.53 2.65
CA GLN A 99 -26.18 11.81 2.53
C GLN A 99 -26.79 12.25 3.87
N ASN A 100 -26.24 11.73 4.98
CA ASN A 100 -26.65 12.07 6.33
C ASN A 100 -25.86 13.27 6.86
N TYR A 101 -26.28 14.46 6.52
CA TYR A 101 -25.66 15.70 6.95
C TYR A 101 -26.60 16.50 7.87
N PRO A 102 -26.10 17.09 9.03
CA PRO A 102 -24.76 16.86 9.60
C PRO A 102 -24.65 15.49 10.32
N ASN A 103 -23.45 14.94 10.35
CA ASN A 103 -23.13 13.67 11.00
C ASN A 103 -22.01 13.82 12.05
N GLU A 104 -21.56 12.72 12.63
CA GLU A 104 -20.55 12.75 13.71
C GLU A 104 -19.20 13.32 13.28
N PHE A 105 -18.82 13.20 12.01
CA PHE A 105 -17.58 13.79 11.48
C PHE A 105 -17.60 15.31 11.52
N CYS A 106 -18.76 15.91 11.33
CA CYS A 106 -18.90 17.37 11.36
C CYS A 106 -18.55 17.97 12.73
N ASN A 107 -18.55 17.15 13.80
CA ASN A 107 -18.15 17.58 15.15
C ASN A 107 -16.64 17.48 15.39
N LEU A 108 -15.88 16.93 14.44
CA LEU A 108 -14.44 16.71 14.57
C LEU A 108 -13.59 17.83 13.97
N PHE A 109 -14.20 18.86 13.42
CA PHE A 109 -13.48 20.04 12.92
C PHE A 109 -14.26 21.31 13.21
N GLU A 110 -13.54 22.41 13.18
CA GLU A 110 -14.12 23.76 13.36
C GLU A 110 -13.89 24.58 12.09
N ARG A 111 -14.92 25.36 11.74
CA ARG A 111 -14.89 26.31 10.62
C ARG A 111 -15.12 27.72 11.15
N ALA A 112 -14.30 28.66 10.70
CA ALA A 112 -14.48 30.08 11.02
C ALA A 112 -15.81 30.58 10.49
N PRO A 113 -16.52 31.48 11.21
CA PRO A 113 -17.74 32.09 10.75
C PRO A 113 -17.58 32.77 9.39
N GLY A 114 -18.67 32.82 8.60
CA GLY A 114 -18.68 33.47 7.30
C GLY A 114 -18.42 34.96 7.31
N ASP A 115 -18.55 35.61 8.45
CA ASP A 115 -18.26 37.02 8.69
C ASP A 115 -16.87 37.29 9.30
N ASP A 116 -16.03 36.25 9.47
CA ASP A 116 -14.65 36.45 9.89
C ASP A 116 -13.89 37.31 8.85
N PRO A 117 -13.26 38.41 9.25
CA PRO A 117 -12.65 39.34 8.31
C PRO A 117 -11.41 38.83 7.60
N THR A 118 -10.82 37.72 8.08
CA THR A 118 -9.54 37.19 7.59
C THR A 118 -9.60 35.72 7.14
N ARG A 119 -10.56 34.97 7.68
CA ARG A 119 -10.62 33.51 7.52
C ARG A 119 -12.05 33.00 7.23
N ALA A 120 -12.91 33.87 6.67
CA ALA A 120 -14.31 33.53 6.41
C ALA A 120 -14.46 32.12 5.83
N ASN A 121 -15.25 31.29 6.48
CA ASN A 121 -15.53 29.91 6.15
C ASN A 121 -14.33 28.95 6.10
N ASN A 122 -13.12 29.36 6.51
CA ASN A 122 -11.99 28.43 6.54
C ASN A 122 -12.11 27.40 7.66
N ILE A 123 -11.70 26.18 7.40
CA ILE A 123 -11.46 25.18 8.44
C ILE A 123 -10.25 25.63 9.27
N THR A 124 -10.43 25.77 10.58
CA THR A 124 -9.38 26.24 11.49
C THR A 124 -8.71 25.12 12.24
N ASP A 125 -9.47 24.14 12.68
CA ASP A 125 -9.00 23.06 13.53
C ASP A 125 -9.66 21.76 13.09
N VAL A 126 -8.89 20.65 13.12
CA VAL A 126 -9.37 19.30 12.88
C VAL A 126 -8.88 18.41 14.02
N THR A 127 -9.80 17.74 14.69
CA THR A 127 -9.53 16.80 15.77
C THR A 127 -9.43 15.38 15.20
N ASP A 128 -8.21 14.91 14.96
CA ASP A 128 -7.91 13.58 14.45
C ASP A 128 -7.42 12.68 15.59
N ASN A 129 -8.35 12.26 16.43
CA ASN A 129 -8.06 11.38 17.55
C ASN A 129 -8.02 9.91 17.11
N PHE A 130 -7.32 9.07 17.90
CA PHE A 130 -7.49 7.63 17.76
C PHE A 130 -8.92 7.22 18.10
N LEU A 131 -9.48 6.39 17.26
CA LEU A 131 -10.81 5.79 17.42
C LEU A 131 -10.80 4.35 16.88
N ASN A 132 -11.77 3.56 17.27
CA ASN A 132 -11.96 2.26 16.69
C ASN A 132 -12.64 2.41 15.34
N VAL A 133 -11.95 1.96 14.26
CA VAL A 133 -12.53 1.80 12.94
C VAL A 133 -13.17 0.42 12.85
N ASN A 134 -14.11 0.22 11.93
CA ASN A 134 -14.97 -0.94 12.00
C ASN A 134 -14.22 -2.26 11.76
N GLU A 135 -13.59 -2.42 10.59
CA GLU A 135 -13.06 -3.74 10.19
C GLU A 135 -11.90 -3.61 9.21
N GLN A 136 -10.91 -4.49 9.35
CA GLN A 136 -9.93 -4.76 8.31
C GLN A 136 -9.93 -6.24 7.98
N VAL A 137 -9.96 -6.60 6.69
CA VAL A 137 -9.92 -7.98 6.21
C VAL A 137 -8.76 -8.15 5.25
N SER A 138 -7.89 -9.12 5.51
CA SER A 138 -6.86 -9.54 4.57
C SER A 138 -6.99 -11.03 4.32
N ARG A 139 -7.13 -11.43 3.04
CA ARG A 139 -7.23 -12.83 2.64
C ARG A 139 -6.45 -13.12 1.38
N GLY A 140 -5.90 -14.33 1.30
CA GLY A 140 -5.07 -14.70 0.19
C GLY A 140 -4.63 -16.16 0.20
N LEU A 141 -3.67 -16.45 -0.67
CA LEU A 141 -3.06 -17.75 -0.83
C LEU A 141 -1.54 -17.60 -0.79
N ASP A 142 -0.90 -18.33 0.11
CA ASP A 142 0.54 -18.53 0.12
C ASP A 142 0.89 -19.85 -0.55
N ALA A 143 1.92 -19.82 -1.39
CA ALA A 143 2.47 -20.98 -2.03
C ALA A 143 3.96 -21.08 -1.72
N THR A 144 4.43 -22.25 -1.30
CA THR A 144 5.85 -22.53 -1.14
C THR A 144 6.22 -23.81 -1.89
N ILE A 145 7.42 -23.80 -2.47
CA ILE A 145 7.97 -24.97 -3.14
C ILE A 145 9.43 -25.13 -2.76
N ARG A 146 9.83 -26.35 -2.43
CA ARG A 146 11.22 -26.75 -2.32
C ARG A 146 11.42 -28.03 -3.09
N TYR A 147 12.44 -28.04 -3.95
CA TYR A 147 12.83 -29.21 -4.73
C TYR A 147 14.34 -29.38 -4.65
N THR A 148 14.79 -30.61 -4.37
CA THR A 148 16.20 -30.98 -4.37
C THR A 148 16.40 -32.16 -5.30
N HIS A 149 17.46 -32.11 -6.11
CA HIS A 149 17.84 -33.24 -6.98
C HIS A 149 19.34 -33.38 -7.04
N ASP A 150 19.78 -34.59 -6.77
CA ASP A 150 21.20 -34.96 -6.85
C ASP A 150 21.54 -35.49 -8.23
N PHE A 151 22.55 -34.89 -8.85
CA PHE A 151 23.18 -35.31 -10.09
C PHE A 151 24.58 -35.79 -9.80
N ASP A 152 25.18 -36.55 -10.73
CA ASP A 152 26.56 -37.01 -10.58
C ASP A 152 27.58 -35.86 -10.40
N MET A 153 27.25 -34.66 -10.86
CA MET A 153 28.12 -33.48 -10.83
C MET A 153 27.75 -32.44 -9.77
N GLY A 154 26.73 -32.69 -8.96
CA GLY A 154 26.31 -31.75 -7.94
C GLY A 154 24.81 -31.83 -7.65
N THR A 155 24.37 -31.01 -6.71
CA THR A 155 22.98 -30.94 -6.25
C THR A 155 22.30 -29.65 -6.71
N LEU A 156 21.12 -29.79 -7.31
CA LEU A 156 20.24 -28.68 -7.63
C LEU A 156 19.24 -28.48 -6.50
N ILE A 157 19.13 -27.25 -6.01
CA ILE A 157 18.16 -26.86 -4.99
C ILE A 157 17.34 -25.72 -5.57
N TYR A 158 16.03 -25.89 -5.62
CA TYR A 158 15.07 -24.87 -5.97
C TYR A 158 14.17 -24.57 -4.77
N GLU A 159 14.05 -23.30 -4.42
CA GLU A 159 13.17 -22.79 -3.37
C GLU A 159 12.38 -21.62 -3.95
N GLY A 160 11.08 -21.59 -3.69
CA GLY A 160 10.22 -20.52 -4.15
C GLY A 160 9.09 -20.30 -3.17
N GLN A 161 8.66 -19.05 -3.08
CA GLN A 161 7.45 -18.65 -2.36
C GLN A 161 6.72 -17.56 -3.13
N ALA A 162 5.40 -17.57 -3.04
CA ALA A 162 4.55 -16.56 -3.63
C ALA A 162 3.34 -16.32 -2.72
N THR A 163 2.93 -15.07 -2.62
CA THR A 163 1.68 -14.66 -1.98
C THR A 163 0.77 -14.05 -3.04
N TRP A 164 -0.45 -14.51 -3.08
CA TRP A 164 -1.51 -13.92 -3.87
C TRP A 164 -2.61 -13.41 -2.95
N THR A 165 -2.70 -12.10 -2.78
CA THR A 165 -3.74 -11.42 -2.01
C THR A 165 -5.01 -11.35 -2.85
N PHE A 166 -6.13 -11.78 -2.29
CA PHE A 166 -7.45 -11.74 -2.93
C PHE A 166 -8.21 -10.49 -2.55
N GLU A 167 -8.01 -10.03 -1.33
CA GLU A 167 -8.66 -8.88 -0.74
C GLU A 167 -7.80 -8.31 0.38
N ASP A 168 -7.72 -6.99 0.43
CA ASP A 168 -7.12 -6.19 1.51
C ASP A 168 -8.04 -5.00 1.77
N LEU A 169 -9.13 -5.29 2.49
CA LEU A 169 -10.27 -4.41 2.68
C LEU A 169 -10.11 -3.65 4.00
N GLN A 170 -10.34 -2.35 3.96
CA GLN A 170 -10.55 -1.54 5.14
C GLN A 170 -11.96 -0.94 5.10
N ARG A 171 -12.76 -1.26 6.11
CA ARG A 171 -14.09 -0.70 6.31
C ARG A 171 -14.06 0.24 7.50
N LEU A 172 -14.26 1.52 7.26
CA LEU A 172 -14.23 2.54 8.30
C LEU A 172 -15.51 2.56 9.14
N PHE A 173 -16.63 2.12 8.57
CA PHE A 173 -17.95 2.16 9.21
C PHE A 173 -18.69 0.85 9.01
N SER A 174 -19.65 0.56 9.91
CA SER A 174 -20.50 -0.62 9.76
C SER A 174 -21.30 -0.54 8.46
N ALA A 175 -21.51 -1.69 7.81
CA ALA A 175 -22.29 -1.79 6.57
C ALA A 175 -23.72 -1.22 6.69
N ASP A 176 -24.24 -1.10 7.91
CA ASP A 176 -25.55 -0.52 8.22
C ASP A 176 -25.51 1.02 8.38
N ALA A 177 -24.30 1.60 8.44
CA ALA A 177 -24.14 3.04 8.49
C ALA A 177 -24.34 3.60 7.07
N GLU A 178 -25.41 4.38 6.85
CA GLU A 178 -25.61 5.16 5.62
C GLU A 178 -24.57 6.29 5.54
N SER A 179 -23.28 5.93 5.68
CA SER A 179 -22.18 6.90 5.76
C SER A 179 -21.82 7.52 4.41
N GLY A 180 -22.22 6.86 3.31
CA GLY A 180 -21.82 7.26 1.96
C GLY A 180 -20.34 7.01 1.64
N PHE A 181 -19.61 6.33 2.55
CA PHE A 181 -18.28 5.83 2.28
C PHE A 181 -18.37 4.43 1.72
N GLU A 182 -17.67 4.20 0.63
CA GLU A 182 -17.44 2.86 0.10
C GLU A 182 -16.32 2.21 0.91
N ASP A 183 -16.33 0.88 0.97
CA ASP A 183 -15.23 0.10 1.53
C ASP A 183 -14.00 0.30 0.64
N ASP A 184 -12.84 0.54 1.24
CA ASP A 184 -11.59 0.68 0.52
C ASP A 184 -10.89 -0.70 0.42
N ASP A 185 -10.84 -1.26 -0.79
CA ASP A 185 -10.01 -2.43 -1.09
C ASP A 185 -8.67 -1.98 -1.65
N PHE A 186 -7.62 -2.12 -0.86
CA PHE A 186 -6.26 -1.74 -1.23
C PHE A 186 -5.56 -2.79 -2.09
N ASN A 187 -6.15 -3.97 -2.27
CA ASN A 187 -5.55 -5.05 -3.03
C ASN A 187 -5.24 -4.66 -4.48
N GLY A 188 -3.97 -4.65 -4.84
CA GLY A 188 -3.50 -4.21 -6.14
C GLY A 188 -3.36 -2.70 -6.30
N SER A 189 -3.59 -1.92 -5.24
CA SER A 189 -3.27 -0.49 -5.23
C SER A 189 -1.76 -0.26 -5.15
N ILE A 190 -1.31 0.96 -5.49
CA ILE A 190 0.12 1.29 -5.46
C ILE A 190 0.61 1.32 -4.02
N GLY A 191 1.40 0.31 -3.66
CA GLY A 191 1.90 0.03 -2.33
C GLY A 191 1.56 -1.39 -1.88
N ASP A 192 0.46 -1.96 -2.37
CA ASP A 192 -0.11 -3.23 -1.95
C ASP A 192 -0.33 -4.18 -3.14
N PRO A 193 0.77 -4.72 -3.74
CA PRO A 193 0.69 -5.55 -4.92
C PRO A 193 -0.12 -6.83 -4.65
N GLN A 194 -1.02 -7.17 -5.58
CA GLN A 194 -1.83 -8.38 -5.48
C GLN A 194 -0.97 -9.66 -5.45
N VAL A 195 0.18 -9.64 -6.12
CA VAL A 195 1.07 -10.81 -6.18
C VAL A 195 2.50 -10.38 -5.90
N THR A 196 3.12 -11.07 -4.94
CA THR A 196 4.56 -11.03 -4.72
C THR A 196 5.13 -12.43 -4.74
N ALA A 197 6.34 -12.59 -5.24
CA ALA A 197 7.00 -13.88 -5.24
C ALA A 197 8.52 -13.73 -5.17
N ASN A 198 9.19 -14.72 -4.62
CA ASN A 198 10.62 -14.85 -4.77
C ASN A 198 11.01 -16.31 -4.98
N MET A 199 12.14 -16.50 -5.64
CA MET A 199 12.69 -17.82 -5.87
C MET A 199 14.21 -17.82 -5.79
N ARG A 200 14.77 -18.95 -5.39
CA ARG A 200 16.19 -19.22 -5.42
C ARG A 200 16.45 -20.54 -6.12
N LEU A 201 17.38 -20.52 -7.05
CA LEU A 201 17.93 -21.70 -7.68
C LEU A 201 19.41 -21.79 -7.32
N SER A 202 19.82 -22.85 -6.64
CA SER A 202 21.20 -23.07 -6.22
C SER A 202 21.75 -24.37 -6.84
N TRP A 203 22.99 -24.30 -7.29
CA TRP A 203 23.76 -25.43 -7.73
C TRP A 203 24.96 -25.62 -6.81
N GLU A 204 25.05 -26.76 -6.14
CA GLU A 204 26.13 -27.11 -5.23
C GLU A 204 27.02 -28.20 -5.86
N THR A 205 28.31 -27.94 -5.93
CA THR A 205 29.28 -28.89 -6.48
C THR A 205 30.67 -28.70 -5.83
N GLY A 206 31.16 -29.74 -5.14
CA GLY A 206 32.40 -29.65 -4.37
C GLY A 206 32.33 -28.50 -3.35
N ASP A 207 33.31 -27.61 -3.41
CA ASP A 207 33.40 -26.44 -2.50
C ASP A 207 32.61 -25.22 -3.01
N TRP A 208 31.85 -25.34 -4.12
CA TRP A 208 31.16 -24.24 -4.77
C TRP A 208 29.65 -24.32 -4.64
N THR A 209 29.06 -23.19 -4.35
CA THR A 209 27.60 -22.95 -4.49
C THR A 209 27.38 -21.77 -5.42
N VAL A 210 26.66 -21.98 -6.50
CA VAL A 210 26.21 -20.90 -7.40
C VAL A 210 24.73 -20.72 -7.21
N SER A 211 24.27 -19.49 -6.93
CA SER A 211 22.87 -19.21 -6.68
C SER A 211 22.38 -18.10 -7.61
N TRP A 212 21.19 -18.32 -8.12
CA TRP A 212 20.37 -17.32 -8.80
C TRP A 212 19.15 -17.02 -7.90
N PHE A 213 18.93 -15.77 -7.59
CA PHE A 213 17.76 -15.29 -6.86
C PHE A 213 16.91 -14.42 -7.77
N SER A 214 15.61 -14.51 -7.63
CA SER A 214 14.68 -13.62 -8.33
C SER A 214 13.60 -13.15 -7.38
N ASP A 215 13.27 -11.88 -7.48
CA ASP A 215 12.22 -11.23 -6.71
C ASP A 215 11.20 -10.61 -7.67
N PHE A 216 9.92 -10.82 -7.41
CA PHE A 216 8.80 -10.39 -8.24
C PHE A 216 7.87 -9.49 -7.48
N VAL A 217 7.58 -8.33 -8.05
CA VAL A 217 6.54 -7.41 -7.60
C VAL A 217 5.49 -7.31 -8.69
N GLY A 218 4.26 -7.66 -8.36
CA GLY A 218 3.12 -7.59 -9.28
C GLY A 218 2.80 -6.16 -9.70
N ARG A 219 2.04 -6.03 -10.77
CA ARG A 219 1.51 -4.74 -11.21
C ARG A 219 0.59 -4.16 -10.15
N MET A 220 0.54 -2.83 -10.08
CA MET A 220 -0.33 -2.09 -9.17
C MET A 220 -0.98 -0.92 -9.91
N SER A 221 -2.15 -0.46 -9.43
CA SER A 221 -2.82 0.66 -10.06
C SER A 221 -3.71 1.41 -9.06
N ASN A 222 -3.66 2.74 -9.12
CA ASN A 222 -4.59 3.63 -8.43
C ASN A 222 -5.54 4.33 -9.42
N ALA A 223 -5.79 3.71 -10.58
CA ALA A 223 -6.64 4.26 -11.64
C ALA A 223 -8.06 4.57 -11.16
N TYR A 224 -8.56 3.88 -10.15
CA TYR A 224 -9.85 4.17 -9.51
C TYR A 224 -9.87 5.53 -8.79
N LEU A 225 -8.71 6.02 -8.32
CA LEU A 225 -8.58 7.35 -7.70
C LEU A 225 -8.43 8.47 -8.72
N SER A 226 -7.98 8.15 -9.93
CA SER A 226 -7.65 9.13 -10.97
C SER A 226 -8.70 9.24 -12.06
N SER A 227 -9.89 8.61 -11.89
CA SER A 227 -10.96 8.54 -12.88
C SER A 227 -10.91 9.69 -13.89
N ASP A 228 -10.52 9.42 -15.14
CA ASP A 228 -10.59 10.27 -16.34
C ASP A 228 -10.30 11.79 -16.18
N SER A 229 -9.90 12.21 -15.00
CA SER A 229 -9.64 13.60 -14.73
C SER A 229 -8.27 14.00 -15.26
N VAL A 230 -8.25 14.30 -16.57
CA VAL A 230 -7.30 15.26 -17.11
C VAL A 230 -7.45 16.53 -16.27
N ARG A 231 -6.81 16.58 -15.10
CA ARG A 231 -6.84 17.78 -14.28
C ARG A 231 -6.17 18.88 -15.08
N GLY A 232 -6.94 19.94 -15.40
CA GLY A 232 -6.40 21.15 -15.96
C GLY A 232 -5.36 21.72 -15.00
N TYR A 233 -4.09 21.35 -15.20
CA TYR A 233 -2.98 21.90 -14.41
C TYR A 233 -2.58 23.24 -15.03
N PHE A 234 -2.29 24.22 -14.19
CA PHE A 234 -1.82 25.56 -14.60
C PHE A 234 -0.73 25.43 -15.67
N GLY A 235 -1.03 25.89 -16.88
CA GLY A 235 -0.08 26.04 -17.99
C GLY A 235 0.00 24.90 -19.01
N TYR A 236 -0.80 23.84 -18.89
CA TYR A 236 -0.90 22.78 -19.90
C TYR A 236 -2.26 22.80 -20.59
N PRO A 237 -2.36 23.39 -21.80
CA PRO A 237 -3.57 23.28 -22.62
C PRO A 237 -3.83 21.80 -22.96
N GLY A 238 -4.94 21.25 -22.50
CA GLY A 238 -5.28 19.85 -22.70
C GLY A 238 -5.02 18.93 -21.50
N GLY A 239 -4.55 19.49 -20.38
CA GLY A 239 -4.35 18.77 -19.12
C GLY A 239 -3.09 17.91 -19.06
N ALA A 240 -2.82 17.29 -17.92
CA ALA A 240 -1.73 16.35 -17.71
C ALA A 240 -2.31 14.95 -17.46
N ARG A 241 -1.74 13.93 -18.08
CA ARG A 241 -2.05 12.54 -17.76
C ARG A 241 -1.19 12.12 -16.58
N TYR A 242 -1.83 11.55 -15.56
CA TYR A 242 -1.13 10.91 -14.45
C TYR A 242 -0.63 9.53 -14.86
N ILE A 243 0.53 9.14 -14.33
CA ILE A 243 1.01 7.76 -14.32
C ILE A 243 0.56 7.21 -12.97
N ASP A 244 -0.50 6.43 -12.97
CA ASP A 244 -1.22 5.90 -11.81
C ASP A 244 -1.24 4.39 -11.77
N ASP A 245 -0.41 3.75 -12.60
CA ASP A 245 -0.19 2.33 -12.66
C ASP A 245 1.30 1.99 -12.72
N THR A 246 1.65 0.79 -12.28
CA THR A 246 2.99 0.23 -12.39
C THR A 246 2.94 -1.08 -13.16
N GLU A 247 3.97 -1.34 -13.94
CA GLU A 247 4.17 -2.66 -14.54
C GLU A 247 4.70 -3.65 -13.48
N ALA A 248 4.55 -4.95 -13.76
CA ALA A 248 5.17 -5.97 -12.94
C ALA A 248 6.69 -5.99 -13.18
N VAL A 249 7.46 -6.15 -12.11
CA VAL A 249 8.91 -6.07 -12.14
C VAL A 249 9.54 -7.36 -11.60
N TRP A 250 10.63 -7.79 -12.24
CA TRP A 250 11.49 -8.87 -11.79
C TRP A 250 12.91 -8.36 -11.55
N TYR A 251 13.41 -8.54 -10.34
CA TYR A 251 14.82 -8.34 -10.03
C TYR A 251 15.54 -9.69 -9.97
N HIS A 252 16.78 -9.72 -10.43
CA HIS A 252 17.58 -10.94 -10.47
C HIS A 252 18.97 -10.69 -9.91
N ASP A 253 19.37 -11.57 -8.98
CA ASP A 253 20.68 -11.57 -8.37
C ASP A 253 21.41 -12.86 -8.70
N ILE A 254 22.72 -12.78 -8.84
CA ILE A 254 23.57 -13.97 -9.00
C ILE A 254 24.71 -13.93 -8.00
N SER A 255 25.07 -15.07 -7.44
CA SER A 255 26.24 -15.19 -6.60
C SER A 255 26.93 -16.54 -6.76
N ALA A 256 28.23 -16.52 -6.53
CA ALA A 256 29.05 -17.72 -6.40
C ALA A 256 29.77 -17.68 -5.05
N ARG A 257 29.61 -18.74 -4.27
CA ARG A 257 30.26 -18.95 -2.98
C ARG A 257 31.22 -20.12 -3.11
N TRP A 258 32.45 -19.87 -2.71
CA TRP A 258 33.46 -20.92 -2.48
C TRP A 258 33.72 -21.03 -1.00
N GLU A 259 33.72 -22.28 -0.51
CA GLU A 259 33.94 -22.57 0.91
C GLU A 259 34.90 -23.73 1.05
N GLN A 260 35.97 -23.51 1.80
CA GLN A 260 36.96 -24.55 2.11
C GLN A 260 37.47 -24.36 3.54
N ASP A 261 37.41 -25.44 4.32
CA ASP A 261 37.86 -25.50 5.72
C ASP A 261 37.31 -24.32 6.57
N THR A 262 38.13 -23.32 6.80
CA THR A 262 37.82 -22.15 7.64
C THR A 262 37.55 -20.88 6.85
N TRP A 263 37.60 -20.93 5.52
CA TRP A 263 37.42 -19.79 4.65
C TRP A 263 36.20 -19.92 3.78
N ALA A 264 35.48 -18.81 3.61
CA ALA A 264 34.49 -18.69 2.57
C ALA A 264 34.65 -17.36 1.82
N LEU A 265 34.57 -17.43 0.50
CA LEU A 265 34.55 -16.29 -0.40
C LEU A 265 33.23 -16.28 -1.16
N THR A 266 32.50 -15.18 -1.10
CA THR A 266 31.29 -14.99 -1.91
C THR A 266 31.49 -13.78 -2.80
N VAL A 267 31.21 -13.95 -4.08
CA VAL A 267 31.15 -12.87 -5.08
C VAL A 267 29.77 -12.88 -5.67
N GLY A 268 29.16 -11.73 -5.83
CA GLY A 268 27.81 -11.64 -6.40
C GLY A 268 27.55 -10.29 -7.07
N MET A 269 26.45 -10.29 -7.78
CA MET A 269 25.90 -9.11 -8.45
C MET A 269 24.40 -9.08 -8.18
N SER A 270 23.92 -7.97 -7.63
CA SER A 270 22.50 -7.69 -7.46
C SER A 270 21.99 -6.92 -8.66
N ASN A 271 20.72 -7.13 -8.99
CA ASN A 271 20.03 -6.55 -10.12
C ASN A 271 20.84 -6.70 -11.42
N VAL A 272 21.10 -7.95 -11.80
CA VAL A 272 22.00 -8.30 -12.92
C VAL A 272 21.60 -7.62 -14.23
N PHE A 273 20.30 -7.43 -14.46
CA PHE A 273 19.79 -6.81 -15.68
C PHE A 273 19.65 -5.29 -15.59
N ASP A 274 19.98 -4.70 -14.44
CA ASP A 274 19.83 -3.25 -14.19
C ASP A 274 18.40 -2.77 -14.40
N GLU A 275 17.44 -3.57 -13.92
CA GLU A 275 16.02 -3.26 -14.02
C GLU A 275 15.71 -2.02 -13.18
N GLU A 276 15.09 -1.04 -13.79
CA GLU A 276 14.72 0.21 -13.13
C GLU A 276 13.38 0.05 -12.40
N PRO A 277 13.19 0.72 -11.23
CA PRO A 277 11.90 0.74 -10.57
C PRO A 277 10.88 1.54 -11.40
N PRO A 278 9.60 1.17 -11.36
CA PRO A 278 8.56 1.94 -12.03
C PRO A 278 8.44 3.34 -11.45
N ILE A 279 7.95 4.27 -12.25
CA ILE A 279 7.71 5.65 -11.83
C ILE A 279 6.21 5.94 -11.81
N VAL A 280 5.77 6.76 -10.85
CA VAL A 280 4.40 7.24 -10.73
C VAL A 280 4.35 8.75 -10.60
N SER A 281 3.21 9.34 -10.94
CA SER A 281 2.98 10.76 -10.81
C SER A 281 2.90 11.20 -9.34
N THR A 282 3.08 12.49 -9.12
CA THR A 282 2.85 13.15 -7.84
C THR A 282 1.40 12.95 -7.42
N ASP A 283 1.17 12.80 -6.12
CA ASP A 283 -0.16 12.68 -5.49
C ASP A 283 -0.94 11.39 -5.82
N VAL A 284 -0.33 10.43 -6.52
CA VAL A 284 -0.93 9.13 -6.79
C VAL A 284 -0.68 8.15 -5.65
N ALA A 285 0.52 8.19 -5.07
CA ALA A 285 0.92 7.32 -3.96
C ALA A 285 2.06 7.94 -3.16
N SER A 286 2.33 7.38 -1.98
CA SER A 286 3.58 7.66 -1.25
C SER A 286 4.78 7.25 -2.08
N ARG A 287 5.76 8.14 -2.24
CA ARG A 287 6.87 7.96 -3.17
C ARG A 287 8.18 8.58 -2.66
N ARG A 288 9.28 8.04 -3.15
CA ARG A 288 10.61 8.62 -3.00
C ARG A 288 11.10 9.07 -4.38
N GLY A 289 11.16 10.39 -4.59
CA GLY A 289 11.25 10.90 -5.96
C GLY A 289 9.95 10.58 -6.71
N ASN A 290 10.02 9.83 -7.79
CA ASN A 290 8.87 9.36 -8.56
C ASN A 290 8.64 7.84 -8.42
N VAL A 291 9.35 7.16 -7.52
CA VAL A 291 9.21 5.71 -7.28
C VAL A 291 8.25 5.49 -6.11
N PRO A 292 7.26 4.61 -6.22
CA PRO A 292 6.41 4.22 -5.09
C PRO A 292 7.28 3.66 -3.96
N VAL A 293 6.99 4.05 -2.71
CA VAL A 293 7.77 3.58 -1.55
C VAL A 293 6.97 2.76 -0.55
N ALA A 294 5.66 2.92 -0.51
CA ALA A 294 4.83 2.11 0.36
C ALA A 294 4.92 0.64 -0.08
N ALA A 295 5.17 -0.25 0.85
CA ALA A 295 5.42 -1.67 0.62
C ALA A 295 6.45 -1.97 -0.51
N SER A 296 7.34 -1.03 -0.83
CA SER A 296 8.17 -1.14 -1.99
C SER A 296 9.31 -2.11 -1.78
N GLN A 297 9.28 -3.17 -2.54
CA GLN A 297 10.36 -4.12 -2.74
C GLN A 297 11.25 -3.73 -3.93
N TYR A 298 11.09 -2.50 -4.42
CA TYR A 298 11.82 -2.01 -5.59
C TYR A 298 13.29 -1.70 -5.28
N ASP A 299 14.18 -2.13 -6.16
CA ASP A 299 15.59 -1.78 -6.10
C ASP A 299 15.82 -0.34 -6.58
N LEU A 300 16.21 0.52 -5.65
CA LEU A 300 16.54 1.92 -5.93
C LEU A 300 18.02 2.16 -6.26
N LEU A 301 18.86 1.14 -6.10
CA LEU A 301 20.33 1.27 -6.26
C LEU A 301 20.80 0.87 -7.66
N GLY A 302 20.00 0.04 -8.35
CA GLY A 302 20.39 -0.56 -9.60
C GLY A 302 21.48 -1.62 -9.46
N ARG A 303 22.05 -2.03 -10.57
CA ARG A 303 23.05 -3.11 -10.59
C ARG A 303 24.27 -2.78 -9.71
N SER A 304 24.56 -3.67 -8.78
CA SER A 304 25.69 -3.55 -7.87
C SER A 304 26.41 -4.88 -7.67
N GLY A 305 27.73 -4.81 -7.50
CA GLY A 305 28.55 -5.97 -7.23
C GLY A 305 29.03 -6.01 -5.78
N PHE A 306 29.20 -7.19 -5.21
CA PHE A 306 29.76 -7.36 -3.87
C PHE A 306 30.75 -8.51 -3.77
N VAL A 307 31.65 -8.36 -2.81
CA VAL A 307 32.59 -9.42 -2.41
C VAL A 307 32.54 -9.56 -0.89
N ARG A 308 32.39 -10.79 -0.40
CA ARG A 308 32.40 -11.10 1.02
C ARG A 308 33.46 -12.18 1.30
N VAL A 309 34.33 -11.89 2.26
CA VAL A 309 35.32 -12.87 2.77
C VAL A 309 34.97 -13.18 4.21
N GLN A 310 34.88 -14.46 4.54
CA GLN A 310 34.59 -14.93 5.89
C GLN A 310 35.67 -15.93 6.32
N LYS A 311 36.11 -15.81 7.56
CA LYS A 311 37.04 -16.76 8.19
C LYS A 311 36.47 -17.20 9.55
N THR A 312 36.41 -18.50 9.76
CA THR A 312 36.06 -19.12 11.05
C THR A 312 37.36 -19.50 11.77
N PHE A 313 37.42 -19.20 13.07
CA PHE A 313 38.60 -19.45 13.89
C PHE A 313 38.40 -20.63 14.82
#